data_5bafe8e2ab7ddd45b36e357ad80680a3
#
_entry.id   5bafe8e2ab7ddd45b36e357ad80680a3
#
_cell.length_a   1.000
_cell.length_b   1.000
_cell.length_c   1.000
_cell.angle_alpha   90.00
_cell.angle_beta   90.00
_cell.angle_gamma   90.00
#
_symmetry.space_group_name_H-M   'P 1'
#
loop_
_entity.id
_entity.type
_entity.pdbx_description
1 polymer ?
#
loop_
_entity_poly.entity_id
_entity_poly.type
_entity_poly.pdbx_seq_one_letter_code
_entity_poly.pdbx_strand_id
1 'polypeptide(L)'
;AYVCMDLQDVNEIMHILWVRKAVRNTRALVLTAGSQPTFGIQSLIRDPEILRQRYGVEVVKLPFTSIFKYMDEITDEEAKPIADKIIAGSTDTQVNTDWFINDVKYYLAAKKMMDIYDCNAFSTACHELCTTEIPQNRKFTPCMCHSIMKDEGIPSGCEEDLNALMAMLIMQYAGKRPAFMGNPNHETDELLRIHHAVPALQMNGYGTKPLAYKLWAFTGQGFGGKLQVDFTENDDDYITLGRFNPAGDTMCIKKGKVIRSEYADTYCSPFYYIQMDDAREFMHNLAGFGHHQVLIFGDYTKMIKKIAKIMNFNILEG
;
A
#
# COMPACT_ATOMS: atom_id res chain seq x y z
N ALA A 1 -12.13 -17.06 -25.70
CA ALA A 1 -10.98 -17.29 -26.58
C ALA A 1 -10.26 -15.95 -26.82
N TYR A 2 -8.93 -15.97 -26.92
CA TYR A 2 -8.09 -14.83 -27.25
C TYR A 2 -7.45 -15.09 -28.60
N VAL A 3 -7.33 -14.03 -29.40
CA VAL A 3 -6.60 -14.05 -30.67
C VAL A 3 -5.27 -13.34 -30.40
N CYS A 4 -4.17 -14.06 -30.60
CA CYS A 4 -2.82 -13.51 -30.47
C CYS A 4 -2.22 -13.47 -31.89
N MET A 5 -1.69 -12.32 -32.26
CA MET A 5 -1.10 -12.09 -33.59
C MET A 5 0.40 -12.44 -33.59
N ASP A 6 1.03 -12.35 -32.44
CA ASP A 6 2.45 -12.61 -32.25
C ASP A 6 2.79 -13.09 -30.82
N LEU A 7 4.07 -13.33 -30.54
CA LEU A 7 4.53 -13.77 -29.21
C LEU A 7 4.38 -12.68 -28.14
N GLN A 8 4.35 -11.43 -28.51
CA GLN A 8 4.11 -10.34 -27.54
C GLN A 8 2.69 -10.40 -27.00
N ASP A 9 1.70 -10.62 -27.88
CA ASP A 9 0.30 -10.83 -27.46
C ASP A 9 0.15 -12.04 -26.55
N VAL A 10 0.84 -13.14 -26.88
CA VAL A 10 0.84 -14.37 -26.04
C VAL A 10 1.38 -14.05 -24.65
N ASN A 11 2.54 -13.39 -24.56
CA ASN A 11 3.17 -13.05 -23.28
C ASN A 11 2.28 -12.12 -22.46
N GLU A 12 1.65 -11.11 -23.08
CA GLU A 12 0.75 -10.20 -22.40
C GLU A 12 -0.48 -10.96 -21.86
N ILE A 13 -1.13 -11.79 -22.64
CA ILE A 13 -2.28 -12.58 -22.18
C ILE A 13 -1.89 -13.55 -21.06
N MET A 14 -0.75 -14.22 -21.18
CA MET A 14 -0.25 -15.12 -20.12
C MET A 14 0.00 -14.35 -18.84
N HIS A 15 0.55 -13.11 -18.91
CA HIS A 15 0.75 -12.26 -17.73
C HIS A 15 -0.59 -11.85 -17.10
N ILE A 16 -1.57 -11.43 -17.89
CA ILE A 16 -2.91 -11.08 -17.39
C ILE A 16 -3.61 -12.28 -16.72
N LEU A 17 -3.50 -13.46 -17.30
CA LEU A 17 -4.05 -14.68 -16.70
C LEU A 17 -3.31 -15.05 -15.39
N TRP A 18 -2.02 -14.81 -15.34
CA TRP A 18 -1.23 -14.96 -14.11
C TRP A 18 -1.69 -13.97 -13.03
N VAL A 19 -1.90 -12.67 -13.37
CA VAL A 19 -2.46 -11.67 -12.44
C VAL A 19 -3.78 -12.16 -11.86
N ARG A 20 -4.72 -12.59 -12.73
CA ARG A 20 -6.00 -13.17 -12.28
C ARG A 20 -5.80 -14.35 -11.32
N LYS A 21 -4.87 -15.26 -11.63
CA LYS A 21 -4.57 -16.42 -10.77
C LYS A 21 -3.98 -15.98 -9.44
N ALA A 22 -3.03 -15.04 -9.45
CA ALA A 22 -2.40 -14.52 -8.25
C ALA A 22 -3.43 -13.83 -7.32
N VAL A 23 -4.30 -12.99 -7.88
CA VAL A 23 -5.39 -12.37 -7.12
C VAL A 23 -6.33 -13.43 -6.54
N ARG A 24 -6.73 -14.42 -7.33
CA ARG A 24 -7.64 -15.50 -6.87
C ARG A 24 -7.05 -16.33 -5.72
N ASN A 25 -5.74 -16.46 -5.67
CA ASN A 25 -5.02 -17.20 -4.64
C ASN A 25 -4.57 -16.31 -3.47
N THR A 26 -5.08 -15.08 -3.40
CA THR A 26 -4.77 -14.18 -2.30
C THR A 26 -5.59 -14.54 -1.07
N ARG A 27 -4.89 -14.64 0.05
CA ARG A 27 -5.43 -14.75 1.39
C ARG A 27 -4.86 -13.61 2.24
N ALA A 28 -5.68 -12.65 2.59
CA ALA A 28 -5.26 -11.43 3.27
C ALA A 28 -5.46 -11.55 4.78
N LEU A 29 -4.40 -11.34 5.56
CA LEU A 29 -4.51 -11.14 7.00
C LEU A 29 -4.90 -9.69 7.27
N VAL A 30 -5.99 -9.49 7.99
CA VAL A 30 -6.49 -8.17 8.38
C VAL A 30 -6.57 -8.10 9.90
N LEU A 31 -5.74 -7.25 10.48
CA LEU A 31 -5.77 -6.95 11.92
C LEU A 31 -6.79 -5.82 12.15
N THR A 32 -7.98 -6.20 12.61
CA THR A 32 -9.14 -5.32 12.70
C THR A 32 -9.35 -4.76 14.11
N ALA A 33 -9.92 -3.56 14.20
CA ALA A 33 -10.43 -3.01 15.45
C ALA A 33 -11.79 -3.63 15.87
N GLY A 34 -12.42 -4.43 15.02
CA GLY A 34 -13.68 -5.12 15.31
C GLY A 34 -14.94 -4.25 15.25
N SER A 35 -14.79 -2.93 15.24
CA SER A 35 -15.88 -1.96 15.14
C SER A 35 -15.93 -1.34 13.73
N GLN A 36 -16.92 -0.51 13.48
CA GLN A 36 -16.95 0.35 12.30
C GLN A 36 -15.64 1.15 12.24
N PRO A 37 -14.94 1.23 11.08
CA PRO A 37 -13.74 2.06 10.97
C PRO A 37 -14.09 3.49 11.40
N THR A 38 -13.31 4.01 12.32
CA THR A 38 -13.44 5.39 12.76
C THR A 38 -12.99 6.30 11.62
N PHE A 39 -13.63 7.39 11.47
CA PHE A 39 -13.24 8.58 10.73
C PHE A 39 -12.70 8.39 9.28
N GLY A 40 -13.46 8.87 8.30
CA GLY A 40 -13.00 9.07 6.91
C GLY A 40 -13.07 7.85 6.00
N ILE A 41 -13.17 6.64 6.54
CA ILE A 41 -13.16 5.38 5.78
C ILE A 41 -14.59 4.83 5.63
N GLN A 42 -15.57 5.68 5.39
CA GLN A 42 -16.96 5.24 5.24
C GLN A 42 -17.25 4.50 3.93
N SER A 43 -16.39 4.66 2.93
CA SER A 43 -16.51 4.03 1.60
C SER A 43 -15.66 2.78 1.44
N LEU A 44 -15.54 1.95 2.48
CA LEU A 44 -14.85 0.67 2.43
C LEU A 44 -15.75 -0.47 1.93
N ILE A 45 -15.11 -1.47 1.34
CA ILE A 45 -15.70 -2.82 1.23
C ILE A 45 -15.81 -3.38 2.64
N ARG A 46 -16.99 -3.35 3.22
CA ARG A 46 -17.24 -3.79 4.60
C ARG A 46 -17.40 -5.29 4.71
N ASP A 47 -18.04 -5.89 3.70
CA ASP A 47 -18.23 -7.33 3.62
C ASP A 47 -17.13 -7.94 2.73
N PRO A 48 -16.14 -8.63 3.33
CA PRO A 48 -15.09 -9.28 2.57
C PRO A 48 -15.60 -10.42 1.67
N GLU A 49 -16.80 -10.91 1.89
CA GLU A 49 -17.42 -11.92 1.05
C GLU A 49 -17.60 -11.44 -0.40
N ILE A 50 -17.75 -10.12 -0.61
CA ILE A 50 -17.75 -9.50 -1.94
C ILE A 50 -16.45 -9.82 -2.68
N LEU A 51 -15.29 -9.72 -2.01
CA LEU A 51 -13.99 -10.02 -2.62
C LEU A 51 -13.83 -11.51 -2.92
N ARG A 52 -14.31 -12.37 -2.02
CA ARG A 52 -14.27 -13.83 -2.21
C ARG A 52 -15.14 -14.25 -3.39
N GLN A 53 -16.37 -13.76 -3.48
CA GLN A 53 -17.30 -14.12 -4.55
C GLN A 53 -16.85 -13.61 -5.93
N ARG A 54 -16.37 -12.37 -6.00
CA ARG A 54 -15.96 -11.76 -7.27
C ARG A 54 -14.60 -12.22 -7.75
N TYR A 55 -13.63 -12.31 -6.84
CA TYR A 55 -12.22 -12.43 -7.20
C TYR A 55 -11.54 -13.67 -6.60
N GLY A 56 -12.19 -14.36 -5.67
CA GLY A 56 -11.62 -15.48 -4.94
C GLY A 56 -10.68 -15.08 -3.80
N VAL A 57 -10.57 -13.78 -3.49
CA VAL A 57 -9.73 -13.27 -2.40
C VAL A 57 -10.35 -13.63 -1.07
N GLU A 58 -9.62 -14.35 -0.24
CA GLU A 58 -10.01 -14.65 1.13
C GLU A 58 -9.48 -13.61 2.11
N VAL A 59 -10.26 -13.31 3.15
CA VAL A 59 -9.87 -12.36 4.20
C VAL A 59 -9.97 -13.04 5.56
N VAL A 60 -8.84 -13.12 6.26
CA VAL A 60 -8.73 -13.61 7.64
C VAL A 60 -8.70 -12.40 8.58
N LYS A 61 -9.79 -12.15 9.30
CA LYS A 61 -9.88 -11.05 10.27
C LYS A 61 -9.51 -11.52 11.67
N LEU A 62 -8.57 -10.83 12.30
CA LEU A 62 -8.19 -11.04 13.71
C LEU A 62 -8.16 -9.69 14.44
N PRO A 63 -8.45 -9.63 15.75
CA PRO A 63 -8.27 -8.41 16.51
C PRO A 63 -6.84 -7.88 16.38
N PHE A 64 -6.65 -6.58 16.20
CA PHE A 64 -5.31 -6.01 16.06
C PHE A 64 -4.42 -6.25 17.30
N THR A 65 -5.03 -6.48 18.47
CA THR A 65 -4.31 -6.83 19.69
C THR A 65 -3.67 -8.22 19.64
N SER A 66 -4.11 -9.10 18.73
CA SER A 66 -3.59 -10.46 18.59
C SER A 66 -2.11 -10.52 18.21
N ILE A 67 -1.58 -9.45 17.59
CA ILE A 67 -0.17 -9.39 17.17
C ILE A 67 0.81 -9.28 18.33
N PHE A 68 0.39 -8.69 19.47
CA PHE A 68 1.33 -8.32 20.53
C PHE A 68 1.99 -9.51 21.19
N LYS A 69 1.28 -10.65 21.32
CA LYS A 69 1.89 -11.88 21.82
C LYS A 69 3.06 -12.36 20.94
N TYR A 70 2.91 -12.20 19.61
CA TYR A 70 3.98 -12.58 18.68
C TYR A 70 5.11 -11.54 18.67
N MET A 71 4.75 -10.25 18.82
CA MET A 71 5.73 -9.18 18.92
C MET A 71 6.60 -9.35 20.19
N ASP A 72 6.02 -9.83 21.31
CA ASP A 72 6.73 -10.11 22.55
C ASP A 72 7.65 -11.35 22.46
N GLU A 73 7.43 -12.23 21.48
CA GLU A 73 8.28 -13.39 21.21
C GLU A 73 9.49 -13.05 20.30
N ILE A 74 9.44 -11.92 19.55
CA ILE A 74 10.55 -11.50 18.67
C ILE A 74 11.67 -10.88 19.51
N THR A 75 12.88 -11.44 19.39
CA THR A 75 14.05 -10.94 20.10
C THR A 75 14.67 -9.71 19.43
N ASP A 76 15.50 -8.98 20.15
CA ASP A 76 16.26 -7.86 19.57
C ASP A 76 17.26 -8.35 18.52
N GLU A 77 17.86 -9.54 18.74
CA GLU A 77 18.80 -10.16 17.81
C GLU A 77 18.17 -10.48 16.45
N GLU A 78 16.88 -10.84 16.41
CA GLU A 78 16.13 -11.10 15.18
C GLU A 78 15.80 -9.80 14.44
N ALA A 79 15.42 -8.75 15.15
CA ALA A 79 14.97 -7.49 14.56
C ALA A 79 16.12 -6.54 14.19
N LYS A 80 17.21 -6.55 14.98
CA LYS A 80 18.32 -5.60 14.85
C LYS A 80 18.99 -5.58 13.46
N PRO A 81 19.27 -6.68 12.77
CA PRO A 81 19.90 -6.64 11.44
C PRO A 81 19.06 -5.90 10.41
N ILE A 82 17.73 -6.00 10.50
CA ILE A 82 16.80 -5.31 9.60
C ILE A 82 16.76 -3.82 9.96
N ALA A 83 16.66 -3.48 11.24
CA ALA A 83 16.66 -2.11 11.72
C ALA A 83 17.96 -1.39 11.32
N ASP A 84 19.11 -1.99 11.58
CA ASP A 84 20.43 -1.43 11.25
C ASP A 84 20.58 -1.20 9.75
N LYS A 85 20.09 -2.12 8.90
CA LYS A 85 20.12 -1.97 7.43
C LYS A 85 19.31 -0.76 6.98
N ILE A 86 18.12 -0.55 7.55
CA ILE A 86 17.25 0.58 7.21
C ILE A 86 17.87 1.89 7.70
N ILE A 87 18.41 1.93 8.92
CA ILE A 87 19.09 3.10 9.46
C ILE A 87 20.31 3.46 8.60
N ALA A 88 21.15 2.48 8.28
CA ALA A 88 22.38 2.69 7.51
C ALA A 88 22.12 3.14 6.07
N GLY A 89 20.99 2.78 5.47
CA GLY A 89 20.60 3.21 4.13
C GLY A 89 19.94 4.59 4.07
N SER A 90 19.55 5.15 5.22
CA SER A 90 18.92 6.48 5.31
C SER A 90 19.95 7.60 5.13
N THR A 91 19.58 8.63 4.37
CA THR A 91 20.40 9.84 4.20
C THR A 91 20.24 10.84 5.37
N ASP A 92 19.18 10.70 6.18
CA ASP A 92 18.92 11.53 7.36
C ASP A 92 18.00 10.74 8.31
N THR A 93 18.46 10.49 9.54
CA THR A 93 17.73 9.70 10.53
C THR A 93 17.29 10.58 11.69
N GLN A 94 15.98 10.73 11.87
CA GLN A 94 15.33 11.53 12.92
C GLN A 94 14.32 10.70 13.72
N VAL A 95 14.55 9.40 13.86
CA VAL A 95 13.83 8.50 14.76
C VAL A 95 14.73 8.16 15.93
N ASN A 96 14.16 7.87 17.11
CA ASN A 96 14.94 7.26 18.18
C ASN A 96 15.35 5.83 17.75
N THR A 97 16.63 5.63 17.48
CA THR A 97 17.17 4.37 16.92
C THR A 97 17.02 3.19 17.88
N ASP A 98 17.04 3.43 19.20
CA ASP A 98 16.83 2.37 20.20
C ASP A 98 15.39 1.87 20.23
N TRP A 99 14.43 2.73 19.85
CA TRP A 99 13.02 2.37 19.76
C TRP A 99 12.63 1.83 18.39
N PHE A 100 13.34 2.19 17.33
CA PHE A 100 13.02 1.78 15.96
C PHE A 100 12.99 0.26 15.76
N ILE A 101 13.74 -0.48 16.59
CA ILE A 101 13.69 -1.95 16.62
C ILE A 101 12.27 -2.49 16.86
N ASN A 102 11.41 -1.77 17.58
CA ASN A 102 10.04 -2.18 17.86
C ASN A 102 9.13 -2.11 16.61
N ASP A 103 9.40 -1.19 15.69
CA ASP A 103 8.73 -1.15 14.38
C ASP A 103 9.05 -2.42 13.58
N VAL A 104 10.31 -2.86 13.62
CA VAL A 104 10.76 -4.10 12.97
C VAL A 104 10.20 -5.34 13.67
N LYS A 105 10.12 -5.36 15.01
CA LYS A 105 9.45 -6.44 15.74
C LYS A 105 7.98 -6.57 15.35
N TYR A 106 7.27 -5.45 15.18
CA TYR A 106 5.89 -5.47 14.68
C TYR A 106 5.81 -6.09 13.28
N TYR A 107 6.71 -5.71 12.37
CA TYR A 107 6.79 -6.32 11.03
C TYR A 107 7.06 -7.84 11.11
N LEU A 108 8.03 -8.29 11.89
CA LEU A 108 8.35 -9.73 12.03
C LEU A 108 7.18 -10.51 12.66
N ALA A 109 6.50 -9.92 13.64
CA ALA A 109 5.29 -10.51 14.23
C ALA A 109 4.16 -10.64 13.22
N ALA A 110 3.96 -9.63 12.36
CA ALA A 110 2.97 -9.68 11.29
C ALA A 110 3.32 -10.79 10.27
N LYS A 111 4.59 -10.92 9.87
CA LYS A 111 5.07 -12.01 9.01
C LYS A 111 4.80 -13.37 9.64
N LYS A 112 5.15 -13.55 10.91
CA LYS A 112 4.89 -14.80 11.64
C LYS A 112 3.40 -15.16 11.67
N MET A 113 2.54 -14.16 11.88
CA MET A 113 1.09 -14.38 11.80
C MET A 113 0.63 -14.76 10.39
N MET A 114 1.16 -14.08 9.36
CA MET A 114 0.84 -14.45 7.97
C MET A 114 1.20 -15.89 7.66
N ASP A 115 2.36 -16.37 8.11
CA ASP A 115 2.77 -17.76 7.94
C ASP A 115 1.83 -18.73 8.68
N ILE A 116 1.45 -18.42 9.94
CA ILE A 116 0.54 -19.27 10.74
C ILE A 116 -0.84 -19.38 10.09
N TYR A 117 -1.35 -18.29 9.49
CA TYR A 117 -2.68 -18.25 8.89
C TYR A 117 -2.68 -18.47 7.37
N ASP A 118 -1.52 -18.84 6.79
CA ASP A 118 -1.33 -19.06 5.35
C ASP A 118 -1.80 -17.84 4.53
N CYS A 119 -1.32 -16.63 4.87
CA CYS A 119 -1.69 -15.39 4.24
C CYS A 119 -0.54 -14.81 3.42
N ASN A 120 -0.86 -14.16 2.29
CA ASN A 120 0.09 -13.56 1.37
C ASN A 120 -0.20 -12.08 1.04
N ALA A 121 -1.13 -11.46 1.78
CA ALA A 121 -1.40 -10.02 1.78
C ALA A 121 -1.74 -9.58 3.20
N PHE A 122 -1.58 -8.30 3.50
CA PHE A 122 -1.71 -7.77 4.86
C PHE A 122 -2.46 -6.44 4.91
N SER A 123 -3.24 -6.23 5.98
CA SER A 123 -3.76 -4.92 6.36
C SER A 123 -3.92 -4.82 7.87
N THR A 124 -3.92 -3.61 8.40
CA THR A 124 -4.17 -3.38 9.84
C THR A 124 -4.96 -2.10 10.06
N ALA A 125 -5.82 -2.09 11.09
CA ALA A 125 -6.54 -0.93 11.59
C ALA A 125 -5.57 0.02 12.32
N CYS A 126 -4.59 0.58 11.56
CA CYS A 126 -3.52 1.38 12.15
C CYS A 126 -4.04 2.71 12.73
N HIS A 127 -5.10 3.29 12.17
CA HIS A 127 -5.69 4.51 12.69
C HIS A 127 -6.24 4.27 14.11
N GLU A 128 -7.05 3.22 14.28
CA GLU A 128 -7.63 2.85 15.58
C GLU A 128 -6.54 2.46 16.58
N LEU A 129 -5.54 1.69 16.13
CA LEU A 129 -4.38 1.35 16.96
C LEU A 129 -3.63 2.60 17.44
N CYS A 130 -3.38 3.57 16.55
CA CYS A 130 -2.65 4.80 16.89
C CYS A 130 -3.46 5.78 17.77
N THR A 131 -4.77 5.61 17.92
CA THR A 131 -5.59 6.36 18.89
C THR A 131 -5.53 5.78 20.29
N THR A 132 -4.93 4.60 20.48
CA THR A 132 -4.69 4.00 21.79
C THR A 132 -3.34 4.42 22.38
N GLU A 133 -3.12 4.13 23.65
CA GLU A 133 -1.80 4.32 24.28
C GLU A 133 -0.78 3.23 23.92
N ILE A 134 -1.18 2.18 23.19
CA ILE A 134 -0.32 1.03 22.89
C ILE A 134 0.93 1.43 22.08
N PRO A 135 0.83 2.20 20.97
CA PRO A 135 2.02 2.63 20.25
C PRO A 135 2.96 3.48 21.09
N GLN A 136 2.42 4.37 21.92
CA GLN A 136 3.20 5.21 22.82
C GLN A 136 3.92 4.37 23.89
N ASN A 137 3.25 3.40 24.49
CA ASN A 137 3.83 2.56 25.53
C ASN A 137 4.86 1.57 24.97
N ARG A 138 4.64 1.04 23.75
CA ARG A 138 5.52 0.07 23.07
C ARG A 138 6.52 0.73 22.13
N LYS A 139 6.46 2.04 21.93
CA LYS A 139 7.38 2.84 21.09
C LYS A 139 7.49 2.33 19.64
N PHE A 140 6.37 2.14 18.96
CA PHE A 140 6.30 1.73 17.55
C PHE A 140 5.08 2.32 16.84
N THR A 141 5.07 2.22 15.49
CA THR A 141 3.87 2.38 14.64
C THR A 141 3.86 1.32 13.54
N PRO A 142 2.69 0.97 12.95
CA PRO A 142 2.64 -0.06 11.90
C PRO A 142 3.23 0.38 10.55
N CYS A 143 3.58 1.65 10.36
CA CYS A 143 3.93 2.23 9.05
C CYS A 143 5.09 1.50 8.39
N MET A 144 6.16 1.24 9.14
CA MET A 144 7.35 0.55 8.63
C MET A 144 7.03 -0.89 8.17
N CYS A 145 6.13 -1.58 8.85
CA CYS A 145 5.69 -2.92 8.46
C CYS A 145 5.13 -2.92 7.03
N HIS A 146 4.26 -1.96 6.70
CA HIS A 146 3.69 -1.85 5.35
C HIS A 146 4.75 -1.53 4.29
N SER A 147 5.74 -0.71 4.62
CA SER A 147 6.83 -0.36 3.71
C SER A 147 7.71 -1.57 3.39
N ILE A 148 8.16 -2.29 4.41
CA ILE A 148 9.02 -3.48 4.25
C ILE A 148 8.28 -4.59 3.48
N MET A 149 7.04 -4.89 3.85
CA MET A 149 6.24 -5.92 3.18
C MET A 149 6.10 -5.67 1.68
N LYS A 150 5.88 -4.42 1.27
CA LYS A 150 5.76 -4.08 -0.15
C LYS A 150 7.07 -4.27 -0.91
N ASP A 151 8.22 -3.97 -0.30
CA ASP A 151 9.53 -4.27 -0.89
C ASP A 151 9.78 -5.77 -1.04
N GLU A 152 9.14 -6.61 -0.22
CA GLU A 152 9.16 -8.07 -0.34
C GLU A 152 8.10 -8.63 -1.32
N GLY A 153 7.36 -7.78 -2.01
CA GLY A 153 6.32 -8.17 -2.94
C GLY A 153 4.98 -8.55 -2.29
N ILE A 154 4.84 -8.32 -0.98
CA ILE A 154 3.61 -8.58 -0.23
C ILE A 154 2.69 -7.35 -0.33
N PRO A 155 1.51 -7.44 -0.96
CA PRO A 155 0.55 -6.35 -0.95
C PRO A 155 0.13 -6.03 0.49
N SER A 156 0.34 -4.77 0.91
CA SER A 156 0.17 -4.36 2.30
C SER A 156 -0.46 -2.98 2.38
N GLY A 157 -1.75 -2.93 2.75
CA GLY A 157 -2.58 -1.74 2.83
C GLY A 157 -2.78 -1.27 4.27
N CYS A 158 -2.69 0.04 4.52
CA CYS A 158 -2.96 0.65 5.81
C CYS A 158 -4.48 0.78 6.06
N GLU A 159 -4.86 1.03 7.32
CA GLU A 159 -6.22 1.43 7.74
C GLU A 159 -7.34 0.43 7.42
N GLU A 160 -7.03 -0.88 7.35
CA GLU A 160 -8.01 -1.92 7.01
C GLU A 160 -8.75 -1.65 5.68
N ASP A 161 -8.13 -0.85 4.78
CA ASP A 161 -8.74 -0.43 3.52
C ASP A 161 -8.70 -1.53 2.47
N LEU A 162 -9.75 -2.36 2.42
CA LEU A 162 -9.87 -3.45 1.45
C LEU A 162 -10.03 -2.98 0.01
N ASN A 163 -10.54 -1.76 -0.25
CA ASN A 163 -10.63 -1.19 -1.60
C ASN A 163 -9.24 -0.87 -2.15
N ALA A 164 -8.41 -0.24 -1.32
CA ALA A 164 -7.02 0.04 -1.66
C ALA A 164 -6.20 -1.25 -1.75
N LEU A 165 -6.38 -2.20 -0.82
CA LEU A 165 -5.69 -3.49 -0.88
C LEU A 165 -6.04 -4.26 -2.17
N MET A 166 -7.31 -4.27 -2.59
CA MET A 166 -7.72 -4.93 -3.85
C MET A 166 -7.10 -4.25 -5.07
N ALA A 167 -7.07 -2.91 -5.11
CA ALA A 167 -6.37 -2.18 -6.18
C ALA A 167 -4.86 -2.49 -6.17
N MET A 168 -4.25 -2.53 -4.98
CA MET A 168 -2.83 -2.86 -4.81
C MET A 168 -2.49 -4.26 -5.32
N LEU A 169 -3.32 -5.28 -5.03
CA LEU A 169 -3.15 -6.63 -5.57
C LEU A 169 -3.06 -6.62 -7.10
N ILE A 170 -4.01 -5.97 -7.77
CA ILE A 170 -4.02 -5.90 -9.23
C ILE A 170 -2.82 -5.13 -9.74
N MET A 171 -2.54 -3.96 -9.18
CA MET A 171 -1.50 -3.07 -9.68
C MET A 171 -0.09 -3.63 -9.44
N GLN A 172 0.19 -4.18 -8.25
CA GLN A 172 1.50 -4.79 -7.96
C GLN A 172 1.75 -6.01 -8.84
N TYR A 173 0.75 -6.86 -9.03
CA TYR A 173 0.90 -8.04 -9.90
C TYR A 173 1.00 -7.64 -11.38
N ALA A 174 0.23 -6.64 -11.83
CA ALA A 174 0.33 -6.14 -13.21
C ALA A 174 1.69 -5.52 -13.50
N GLY A 175 2.21 -4.69 -12.57
CA GLY A 175 3.46 -3.98 -12.75
C GLY A 175 4.71 -4.73 -12.31
N LYS A 176 4.57 -5.82 -11.53
CA LYS A 176 5.68 -6.56 -10.89
C LYS A 176 6.60 -5.62 -10.09
N ARG A 177 6.00 -4.70 -9.34
CA ARG A 177 6.69 -3.71 -8.51
C ARG A 177 5.82 -3.29 -7.34
N PRO A 178 6.39 -2.72 -6.27
CA PRO A 178 5.62 -2.19 -5.15
C PRO A 178 4.61 -1.14 -5.58
N ALA A 179 3.51 -1.03 -4.82
CA ALA A 179 2.56 0.06 -4.95
C ALA A 179 2.48 0.85 -3.64
N PHE A 180 2.39 2.17 -3.74
CA PHE A 180 2.13 3.08 -2.64
C PHE A 180 0.62 3.30 -2.50
N MET A 181 0.13 3.62 -1.30
CA MET A 181 -1.22 4.13 -1.09
C MET A 181 -1.16 5.44 -0.33
N GLY A 182 -2.07 6.35 -0.60
CA GLY A 182 -2.11 7.62 0.12
C GLY A 182 -3.39 8.41 -0.10
N ASN A 183 -3.54 9.46 0.73
CA ASN A 183 -4.66 10.36 0.73
C ASN A 183 -4.48 11.44 -0.34
N PRO A 184 -5.37 11.54 -1.34
CA PRO A 184 -5.30 12.59 -2.35
C PRO A 184 -5.88 13.89 -1.80
N ASN A 185 -5.28 15.00 -2.23
CA ASN A 185 -5.75 16.37 -1.99
C ASN A 185 -5.67 17.15 -3.30
N HIS A 186 -6.70 17.90 -3.61
CA HIS A 186 -6.69 18.81 -4.76
C HIS A 186 -5.82 20.02 -4.46
N GLU A 187 -4.87 20.33 -5.34
CA GLU A 187 -4.02 21.53 -5.25
C GLU A 187 -4.41 22.55 -6.32
N THR A 188 -4.49 22.11 -7.59
CA THR A 188 -4.99 22.90 -8.73
C THR A 188 -5.74 21.97 -9.69
N ASP A 189 -6.29 22.53 -10.76
CA ASP A 189 -7.01 21.73 -11.77
C ASP A 189 -6.14 20.69 -12.51
N GLU A 190 -4.81 20.85 -12.44
CA GLU A 190 -3.85 19.93 -13.06
C GLU A 190 -2.91 19.27 -12.03
N LEU A 191 -3.08 19.56 -10.75
CA LEU A 191 -2.16 19.10 -9.70
C LEU A 191 -2.90 18.46 -8.55
N LEU A 192 -2.57 17.21 -8.30
CA LEU A 192 -2.97 16.43 -7.13
C LEU A 192 -1.79 16.30 -6.18
N ARG A 193 -2.03 16.40 -4.87
CA ARG A 193 -1.07 15.98 -3.85
C ARG A 193 -1.57 14.69 -3.20
N ILE A 194 -0.70 13.69 -3.08
CA ILE A 194 -0.99 12.44 -2.37
C ILE A 194 0.02 12.24 -1.25
N HIS A 195 -0.41 11.75 -0.09
CA HIS A 195 0.48 11.56 1.04
C HIS A 195 0.09 10.36 1.90
N HIS A 196 1.08 9.66 2.44
CA HIS A 196 0.95 8.65 3.49
C HIS A 196 2.32 8.26 4.06
N ALA A 197 2.34 7.57 5.22
CA ALA A 197 3.58 7.16 5.88
C ALA A 197 4.07 5.74 5.50
N VAL A 198 3.66 5.20 4.36
CA VAL A 198 3.89 3.78 3.99
C VAL A 198 4.51 3.59 2.58
N PRO A 199 5.44 4.45 2.10
CA PRO A 199 6.08 4.20 0.81
C PRO A 199 7.03 3.00 0.89
N ALA A 200 7.16 2.26 -0.22
CA ALA A 200 8.20 1.24 -0.41
C ALA A 200 9.48 1.88 -0.98
N LEU A 201 10.62 1.22 -0.81
CA LEU A 201 11.91 1.71 -1.30
C LEU A 201 12.18 1.26 -2.74
N GLN A 202 11.68 0.09 -3.16
CA GLN A 202 11.94 -0.50 -4.47
C GLN A 202 10.82 -0.18 -5.48
N MET A 203 10.31 1.05 -5.47
CA MET A 203 9.18 1.46 -6.33
C MET A 203 9.46 1.30 -7.83
N ASN A 204 10.74 1.34 -8.27
CA ASN A 204 11.15 1.07 -9.65
C ASN A 204 11.11 -0.41 -10.04
N GLY A 205 10.89 -1.31 -9.09
CA GLY A 205 10.75 -2.74 -9.31
C GLY A 205 11.48 -3.60 -8.27
N TYR A 206 11.02 -4.82 -8.09
CA TYR A 206 11.65 -5.74 -7.14
C TYR A 206 13.09 -6.05 -7.52
N GLY A 207 14.00 -5.95 -6.57
CA GLY A 207 15.44 -6.17 -6.78
C GLY A 207 16.19 -4.97 -7.39
N THR A 208 15.51 -3.84 -7.66
CA THR A 208 16.18 -2.61 -8.07
C THR A 208 16.85 -1.93 -6.89
N LYS A 209 17.73 -0.96 -7.17
CA LYS A 209 18.31 -0.11 -6.14
C LYS A 209 17.18 0.62 -5.39
N PRO A 210 17.20 0.62 -4.04
CA PRO A 210 16.28 1.45 -3.27
C PRO A 210 16.35 2.92 -3.68
N LEU A 211 15.19 3.58 -3.73
CA LEU A 211 15.11 5.03 -3.90
C LEU A 211 15.77 5.74 -2.71
N ALA A 212 16.23 6.97 -2.91
CA ALA A 212 16.75 7.77 -1.81
C ALA A 212 15.65 8.03 -0.76
N TYR A 213 16.01 7.93 0.51
CA TYR A 213 15.06 8.12 1.60
C TYR A 213 15.71 8.70 2.86
N LYS A 214 14.84 9.25 3.71
CA LYS A 214 15.14 9.59 5.09
C LYS A 214 14.29 8.74 6.02
N LEU A 215 14.78 8.46 7.21
CA LEU A 215 14.07 7.73 8.25
C LEU A 215 13.69 8.70 9.37
N TRP A 216 12.43 9.13 9.40
CA TRP A 216 11.95 10.07 10.40
C TRP A 216 10.94 9.42 11.35
N ALA A 217 10.78 10.01 12.53
CA ALA A 217 9.75 9.56 13.45
C ALA A 217 8.35 9.91 12.93
N PHE A 218 7.41 9.00 13.14
CA PHE A 218 5.99 9.25 12.86
C PHE A 218 5.40 10.24 13.86
N THR A 219 5.87 10.21 15.10
CA THR A 219 5.37 11.05 16.19
C THR A 219 6.40 12.09 16.63
N GLY A 220 5.92 13.26 17.10
CA GLY A 220 6.79 14.26 17.73
C GLY A 220 7.52 13.79 19.00
N GLN A 221 7.23 12.58 19.50
CA GLN A 221 7.93 11.96 20.63
C GLN A 221 9.13 11.10 20.20
N GLY A 222 9.40 10.97 18.90
CA GLY A 222 10.56 10.27 18.36
C GLY A 222 10.40 8.77 18.16
N PHE A 223 9.21 8.19 18.35
CA PHE A 223 8.94 6.78 18.04
C PHE A 223 8.09 6.61 16.77
N GLY A 224 8.10 5.37 16.25
CA GLY A 224 7.41 5.01 15.02
C GLY A 224 8.17 5.49 13.78
N GLY A 225 8.92 4.60 13.14
CA GLY A 225 9.64 4.94 11.91
C GLY A 225 8.72 5.11 10.72
N LYS A 226 8.98 6.15 9.91
CA LYS A 226 8.40 6.34 8.58
C LYS A 226 9.47 6.70 7.57
N LEU A 227 9.29 6.23 6.34
CA LEU A 227 10.21 6.52 5.25
C LEU A 227 9.75 7.79 4.52
N GLN A 228 10.66 8.74 4.36
CA GLN A 228 10.52 9.92 3.51
C GLN A 228 11.25 9.63 2.20
N VAL A 229 10.56 9.00 1.24
CA VAL A 229 11.14 8.50 -0.01
C VAL A 229 10.98 9.53 -1.12
N ASP A 230 11.98 9.65 -2.00
CA ASP A 230 11.91 10.55 -3.16
C ASP A 230 11.32 9.83 -4.39
N PHE A 231 10.07 10.12 -4.72
CA PHE A 231 9.40 9.56 -5.90
C PHE A 231 9.74 10.29 -7.21
N THR A 232 10.50 11.38 -7.16
CA THR A 232 11.04 11.98 -8.40
C THR A 232 12.16 11.15 -9.02
N GLU A 233 12.70 10.16 -8.30
CA GLU A 233 13.64 9.14 -8.80
C GLU A 233 12.92 8.00 -9.56
N ASN A 234 11.66 8.18 -9.98
CA ASN A 234 10.93 7.25 -10.82
C ASN A 234 11.62 7.07 -12.18
N ASP A 235 11.96 5.82 -12.55
CA ASP A 235 12.57 5.48 -13.85
C ASP A 235 11.57 5.56 -15.01
N ASP A 236 10.27 5.59 -14.71
CA ASP A 236 9.18 5.77 -15.68
C ASP A 236 8.75 7.26 -15.73
N ASP A 237 8.34 7.74 -16.90
CA ASP A 237 7.80 9.10 -17.04
C ASP A 237 6.45 9.29 -16.32
N TYR A 238 5.72 8.21 -16.11
CA TYR A 238 4.34 8.22 -15.62
C TYR A 238 4.16 7.35 -14.39
N ILE A 239 3.04 7.57 -13.73
CA ILE A 239 2.47 6.70 -12.70
C ILE A 239 1.03 6.37 -13.06
N THR A 240 0.52 5.30 -12.48
CA THR A 240 -0.90 4.95 -12.51
C THR A 240 -1.46 5.04 -11.10
N LEU A 241 -2.56 5.77 -10.96
CA LEU A 241 -3.41 5.77 -9.76
C LEU A 241 -4.57 4.80 -9.94
N GLY A 242 -5.05 4.20 -8.85
CA GLY A 242 -6.23 3.37 -8.90
C GLY A 242 -6.83 3.05 -7.53
N ARG A 243 -8.17 2.85 -7.52
CA ARG A 243 -8.92 2.42 -6.33
C ARG A 243 -10.23 1.76 -6.74
N PHE A 244 -10.64 0.72 -6.00
CA PHE A 244 -11.97 0.14 -6.14
C PHE A 244 -13.03 0.94 -5.39
N ASN A 245 -14.27 0.91 -5.91
CA ASN A 245 -15.45 1.41 -5.19
C ASN A 245 -15.87 0.44 -4.06
N PRO A 246 -16.80 0.86 -3.17
CA PRO A 246 -17.28 0.01 -2.06
C PRO A 246 -18.01 -1.26 -2.51
N ALA A 247 -18.57 -1.30 -3.72
CA ALA A 247 -19.19 -2.50 -4.29
C ALA A 247 -18.17 -3.51 -4.81
N GLY A 248 -16.89 -3.12 -4.88
CA GLY A 248 -15.82 -3.97 -5.39
C GLY A 248 -15.97 -4.36 -6.85
N ASP A 249 -16.69 -3.58 -7.65
CA ASP A 249 -17.01 -3.92 -9.05
C ASP A 249 -16.54 -2.88 -10.07
N THR A 250 -16.07 -1.76 -9.63
CA THR A 250 -15.55 -0.68 -10.48
C THR A 250 -14.25 -0.15 -9.90
N MET A 251 -13.24 -0.03 -10.74
CA MET A 251 -11.96 0.58 -10.39
C MET A 251 -11.82 1.93 -11.10
N CYS A 252 -11.65 3.00 -10.33
CA CYS A 252 -11.23 4.29 -10.88
C CYS A 252 -9.73 4.23 -11.17
N ILE A 253 -9.31 4.69 -12.34
CA ILE A 253 -7.89 4.77 -12.71
C ILE A 253 -7.56 6.12 -13.33
N LYS A 254 -6.35 6.60 -13.08
CA LYS A 254 -5.82 7.85 -13.67
C LYS A 254 -4.33 7.73 -13.89
N LYS A 255 -3.87 8.26 -15.01
CA LYS A 255 -2.44 8.44 -15.28
C LYS A 255 -2.01 9.83 -14.81
N GLY A 256 -0.80 9.91 -14.27
CA GLY A 256 -0.18 11.18 -13.88
C GLY A 256 1.35 11.09 -13.93
N LYS A 257 2.01 12.16 -13.51
CA LYS A 257 3.47 12.23 -13.39
C LYS A 257 3.84 12.85 -12.05
N VAL A 258 4.70 12.18 -11.28
CA VAL A 258 5.27 12.78 -10.06
C VAL A 258 6.24 13.89 -10.48
N ILE A 259 5.97 15.11 -10.02
CA ILE A 259 6.81 16.28 -10.34
C ILE A 259 7.58 16.81 -9.14
N ARG A 260 7.20 16.41 -7.92
CA ARG A 260 7.85 16.84 -6.68
C ARG A 260 7.55 15.84 -5.56
N SER A 261 8.56 15.56 -4.74
CA SER A 261 8.45 14.95 -3.44
C SER A 261 8.75 16.00 -2.37
N GLU A 262 7.96 16.04 -1.30
CA GLU A 262 8.15 16.98 -0.20
C GLU A 262 8.16 16.20 1.12
N TYR A 263 9.24 16.36 1.88
CA TYR A 263 9.38 15.77 3.20
C TYR A 263 8.75 16.67 4.25
N ALA A 264 8.07 16.09 5.21
CA ALA A 264 7.41 16.87 6.24
C ALA A 264 7.43 16.15 7.59
N ASP A 265 7.60 16.93 8.65
CA ASP A 265 7.46 16.45 10.02
C ASP A 265 5.99 16.49 10.45
N THR A 266 5.15 15.72 9.73
CA THR A 266 3.74 15.50 10.04
C THR A 266 3.46 14.01 10.07
N TYR A 267 2.35 13.58 10.68
CA TYR A 267 2.05 12.14 10.84
C TYR A 267 2.12 11.37 9.51
N CYS A 268 1.24 11.63 8.57
CA CYS A 268 1.20 10.93 7.28
C CYS A 268 1.95 11.72 6.20
N SER A 269 3.25 11.57 6.12
CA SER A 269 4.13 12.12 5.08
C SER A 269 5.06 11.01 4.56
N PRO A 270 5.72 11.13 3.41
CA PRO A 270 5.93 12.31 2.56
C PRO A 270 4.71 12.70 1.72
N PHE A 271 4.82 13.88 1.07
CA PHE A 271 3.85 14.36 0.10
C PHE A 271 4.43 14.25 -1.32
N TYR A 272 3.60 13.75 -2.24
CA TYR A 272 3.93 13.61 -3.66
C TYR A 272 2.97 14.46 -4.48
N TYR A 273 3.54 15.33 -5.31
CA TYR A 273 2.78 16.19 -6.20
C TYR A 273 2.72 15.55 -7.58
N ILE A 274 1.52 15.29 -8.05
CA ILE A 274 1.24 14.53 -9.25
C ILE A 274 0.55 15.45 -10.24
N GLN A 275 1.24 15.73 -11.34
CA GLN A 275 0.65 16.42 -12.49
C GLN A 275 -0.20 15.43 -13.29
N MET A 276 -1.40 15.83 -13.64
CA MET A 276 -2.34 15.06 -14.45
C MET A 276 -3.31 15.99 -15.18
N ASP A 277 -3.92 15.48 -16.23
CA ASP A 277 -5.03 16.16 -16.87
C ASP A 277 -6.25 16.09 -15.96
N ASP A 278 -6.88 17.23 -15.70
CA ASP A 278 -8.13 17.36 -14.95
C ASP A 278 -8.16 16.71 -13.57
N ALA A 279 -7.24 17.14 -12.68
CA ALA A 279 -7.20 16.70 -11.29
C ALA A 279 -8.49 17.03 -10.51
N ARG A 280 -9.19 18.11 -10.90
CA ARG A 280 -10.47 18.49 -10.30
C ARG A 280 -11.56 17.44 -10.59
N GLU A 281 -11.72 17.04 -11.87
CA GLU A 281 -12.70 16.01 -12.24
C GLU A 281 -12.36 14.66 -11.61
N PHE A 282 -11.07 14.30 -11.60
CA PHE A 282 -10.62 13.09 -10.90
C PHE A 282 -11.05 13.09 -9.43
N MET A 283 -10.84 14.20 -8.70
CA MET A 283 -11.25 14.31 -7.30
C MET A 283 -12.77 14.23 -7.13
N HIS A 284 -13.56 14.80 -8.04
CA HIS A 284 -15.02 14.65 -8.01
C HIS A 284 -15.44 13.19 -8.22
N ASN A 285 -14.79 12.49 -9.14
CA ASN A 285 -15.06 11.07 -9.41
C ASN A 285 -14.71 10.17 -8.22
N LEU A 286 -13.76 10.57 -7.36
CA LEU A 286 -13.41 9.82 -6.15
C LEU A 286 -14.48 9.85 -5.06
N ALA A 287 -15.49 10.72 -5.13
CA ALA A 287 -16.54 10.83 -4.12
C ALA A 287 -17.28 9.50 -3.87
N GLY A 288 -17.40 8.64 -4.89
CA GLY A 288 -17.98 7.29 -4.79
C GLY A 288 -16.99 6.18 -4.43
N PHE A 289 -15.68 6.47 -4.33
CA PHE A 289 -14.63 5.46 -4.18
C PHE A 289 -13.95 5.50 -2.80
N GLY A 290 -13.94 6.62 -2.12
CA GLY A 290 -13.22 6.83 -0.86
C GLY A 290 -11.86 7.50 -1.06
N HIS A 291 -11.15 7.76 0.05
CA HIS A 291 -10.08 8.73 0.03
C HIS A 291 -8.69 8.18 -0.31
N HIS A 292 -8.34 6.93 -0.04
CA HIS A 292 -7.03 6.42 -0.42
C HIS A 292 -6.96 6.14 -1.93
N GLN A 293 -5.85 6.51 -2.55
CA GLN A 293 -5.48 6.09 -3.88
C GLN A 293 -4.23 5.22 -3.84
N VAL A 294 -4.21 4.17 -4.65
CA VAL A 294 -3.02 3.35 -4.86
C VAL A 294 -2.26 3.89 -6.06
N LEU A 295 -0.95 4.06 -5.90
CA LEU A 295 -0.02 4.57 -6.90
C LEU A 295 1.02 3.51 -7.24
N ILE A 296 1.24 3.28 -8.52
CA ILE A 296 2.34 2.46 -9.03
C ILE A 296 3.13 3.25 -10.09
N PHE A 297 4.45 3.10 -10.11
CA PHE A 297 5.29 3.69 -11.15
C PHE A 297 5.02 2.99 -12.50
N GLY A 298 4.92 3.77 -13.57
CA GLY A 298 4.60 3.31 -14.92
C GLY A 298 3.15 3.53 -15.33
N ASP A 299 2.90 3.55 -16.66
CA ASP A 299 1.55 3.62 -17.24
C ASP A 299 0.99 2.21 -17.47
N TYR A 300 0.17 1.75 -16.55
CA TYR A 300 -0.54 0.45 -16.62
C TYR A 300 -2.01 0.58 -17.00
N THR A 301 -2.48 1.76 -17.41
CA THR A 301 -3.90 2.00 -17.71
C THR A 301 -4.45 1.02 -18.75
N LYS A 302 -3.71 0.77 -19.83
CA LYS A 302 -4.12 -0.19 -20.88
C LYS A 302 -4.16 -1.63 -20.35
N MET A 303 -3.16 -2.03 -19.57
CA MET A 303 -3.10 -3.38 -19.00
C MET A 303 -4.22 -3.61 -18.00
N ILE A 304 -4.48 -2.65 -17.10
CA ILE A 304 -5.56 -2.74 -16.12
C ILE A 304 -6.93 -2.84 -16.81
N LYS A 305 -7.17 -2.14 -17.91
CA LYS A 305 -8.39 -2.28 -18.72
C LYS A 305 -8.55 -3.70 -19.31
N LYS A 306 -7.46 -4.33 -19.75
CA LYS A 306 -7.48 -5.72 -20.21
C LYS A 306 -7.73 -6.69 -19.05
N ILE A 307 -7.10 -6.48 -17.89
CA ILE A 307 -7.34 -7.25 -16.66
C ILE A 307 -8.81 -7.12 -16.23
N ALA A 308 -9.38 -5.92 -16.26
CA ALA A 308 -10.77 -5.65 -15.92
C ALA A 308 -11.76 -6.48 -16.74
N LYS A 309 -11.54 -6.60 -18.05
CA LYS A 309 -12.35 -7.46 -18.94
C LYS A 309 -12.28 -8.94 -18.55
N ILE A 310 -11.11 -9.42 -18.13
CA ILE A 310 -10.90 -10.83 -17.76
C ILE A 310 -11.43 -11.13 -16.37
N MET A 311 -11.34 -10.15 -15.46
CA MET A 311 -11.77 -10.33 -14.07
C MET A 311 -13.20 -9.81 -13.82
N ASN A 312 -13.86 -9.29 -14.85
CA ASN A 312 -15.24 -8.81 -14.83
C ASN A 312 -15.50 -7.69 -13.80
N PHE A 313 -14.69 -6.62 -13.88
CA PHE A 313 -14.97 -5.36 -13.21
C PHE A 313 -14.94 -4.19 -14.18
N ASN A 314 -15.60 -3.09 -13.83
CA ASN A 314 -15.68 -1.89 -14.64
C ASN A 314 -14.48 -0.98 -14.38
N ILE A 315 -14.18 -0.14 -15.38
CA ILE A 315 -13.20 0.94 -15.26
C ILE A 315 -13.92 2.28 -15.37
N LEU A 316 -13.64 3.16 -14.42
CA LEU A 316 -13.90 4.58 -14.50
C LEU A 316 -12.57 5.29 -14.77
N GLU A 317 -12.46 5.94 -15.91
CA GLU A 317 -11.32 6.83 -16.18
C GLU A 317 -11.65 8.21 -15.59
N GLY A 318 -10.82 8.63 -14.63
CA GLY A 318 -10.94 9.93 -14.02
C GLY A 318 -10.27 11.04 -14.84
#